data_ebb5f2fe910d1aeff6aa41d994a99b18
#
_entry.id   ebb5f2fe910d1aeff6aa41d994a99b18
#
_cell.length_a   1.000
_cell.length_b   1.000
_cell.length_c   1.000
_cell.angle_alpha   90.00
_cell.angle_beta   90.00
_cell.angle_gamma   90.00
#
_symmetry.space_group_name_H-M   'P 1'
#
loop_
_entity.id
_entity.type
_entity.pdbx_description
1 polymer ?
#
loop_
_entity_poly.entity_id
_entity_poly.type
_entity_poly.pdbx_seq_one_letter_code
_entity_poly.pdbx_strand_id
1 'polypeptide(L)'
;MTVNPNSGNKYLFEHFFELSADLLCIAGFDGFFKKINPAVSQLLGYTNEELFSKPINDFIHIEDQIYTSKVRNELYKNKPLLNFENRYITKSGEIVWLSWTSMPATEEKLVYAIAKNITHSKKLEEERNLLLTKFTNINNNLKKLSYTSSHDLRSPVNNLLSIFSLLDVTKIEDSETLEFIEMLQSATETLKQTLNNYVDVLILEDKSIAQIEEIDLKQALNTVIHSINSLIQKSNALVNIDFSQLEKVNFNRSYLESIFLNLLTNSIKYAIPGCSPIISISSKKIDGVDQLIFSDNGIGFDMNLVKDKIFGLHQKFSNHIDSKGIGLYLVNNHITSLGGKIEVESKINEGTTFIISFKKESIAPQHI
;
A
#
# COMPACT_ATOMS: atom_id res chain seq x y z
N MET A 1 26.37 54.47 -45.99
CA MET A 1 25.66 53.14 -46.04
C MET A 1 24.95 52.93 -44.71
N THR A 2 23.68 53.27 -44.67
CA THR A 2 22.85 53.08 -43.48
C THR A 2 22.34 51.62 -43.47
N VAL A 3 22.90 50.82 -42.60
CA VAL A 3 22.44 49.42 -42.35
C VAL A 3 21.07 49.53 -41.69
N ASN A 4 20.05 48.97 -42.33
CA ASN A 4 18.67 48.95 -41.84
C ASN A 4 18.58 47.94 -40.68
N PRO A 5 18.35 48.34 -39.43
CA PRO A 5 18.41 47.44 -38.26
C PRO A 5 17.27 46.41 -38.20
N ASN A 6 16.30 46.47 -39.12
CA ASN A 6 15.10 45.61 -39.07
C ASN A 6 15.19 44.30 -39.88
N SER A 7 16.25 44.11 -40.71
CA SER A 7 16.35 42.89 -41.54
C SER A 7 16.89 41.66 -40.79
N GLY A 8 17.74 41.85 -39.78
CA GLY A 8 18.33 40.75 -39.02
C GLY A 8 17.35 40.01 -38.06
N ASN A 9 16.37 40.74 -37.53
CA ASN A 9 15.41 40.17 -36.59
C ASN A 9 14.32 39.30 -37.24
N LYS A 10 13.99 39.57 -38.51
CA LYS A 10 12.96 38.81 -39.24
C LYS A 10 13.39 37.37 -39.54
N TYR A 11 14.67 37.15 -39.85
CA TYR A 11 15.20 35.83 -40.14
C TYR A 11 15.26 34.94 -38.89
N LEU A 12 15.50 35.49 -37.72
CA LEU A 12 15.56 34.73 -36.45
C LEU A 12 14.18 34.17 -36.06
N PHE A 13 13.10 34.94 -36.21
CA PHE A 13 11.73 34.52 -35.88
C PHE A 13 11.18 33.51 -36.89
N GLU A 14 11.46 33.64 -38.16
CA GLU A 14 11.04 32.70 -39.20
C GLU A 14 11.72 31.33 -38.98
N HIS A 15 13.03 31.32 -38.73
CA HIS A 15 13.74 30.07 -38.42
C HIS A 15 13.21 29.38 -37.16
N PHE A 16 12.91 30.13 -36.11
CA PHE A 16 12.32 29.58 -34.90
C PHE A 16 10.95 28.92 -35.16
N PHE A 17 10.12 29.56 -35.94
CA PHE A 17 8.80 29.05 -36.34
C PHE A 17 8.92 27.79 -37.22
N GLU A 18 9.79 27.81 -38.23
CA GLU A 18 9.94 26.74 -39.22
C GLU A 18 10.65 25.49 -38.63
N LEU A 19 11.62 25.69 -37.74
CA LEU A 19 12.43 24.59 -37.15
C LEU A 19 11.88 24.00 -35.86
N SER A 20 10.80 24.56 -35.30
CA SER A 20 10.18 24.05 -34.10
C SER A 20 9.61 22.64 -34.29
N ALA A 21 9.95 21.72 -33.41
CA ALA A 21 9.34 20.39 -33.34
C ALA A 21 7.90 20.41 -32.77
N ASP A 22 7.57 21.43 -31.97
CA ASP A 22 6.19 21.67 -31.53
C ASP A 22 5.34 22.23 -32.66
N LEU A 23 4.06 21.91 -32.66
CA LEU A 23 3.11 22.42 -33.65
C LEU A 23 2.82 23.90 -33.38
N LEU A 24 3.24 24.77 -34.28
CA LEU A 24 2.98 26.18 -34.17
C LEU A 24 1.95 26.61 -35.24
N CYS A 25 0.90 27.29 -34.83
CA CYS A 25 -0.09 27.78 -35.76
C CYS A 25 -0.66 29.15 -35.35
N ILE A 26 -1.09 29.88 -36.33
CA ILE A 26 -1.94 31.07 -36.21
C ILE A 26 -3.29 30.71 -36.83
N ALA A 27 -4.36 30.88 -36.06
CA ALA A 27 -5.72 30.65 -36.53
C ALA A 27 -6.52 31.94 -36.49
N GLY A 28 -7.48 32.09 -37.42
CA GLY A 28 -8.44 33.16 -37.37
C GLY A 28 -9.61 32.87 -36.44
N PHE A 29 -10.31 33.90 -36.00
CA PHE A 29 -11.59 33.76 -35.30
C PHE A 29 -12.68 33.14 -36.20
N ASP A 30 -12.47 33.09 -37.49
CA ASP A 30 -13.28 32.34 -38.46
C ASP A 30 -13.11 30.83 -38.40
N GLY A 31 -12.18 30.34 -37.54
CA GLY A 31 -11.95 28.91 -37.32
C GLY A 31 -11.03 28.26 -38.36
N PHE A 32 -10.33 29.02 -39.21
CA PHE A 32 -9.39 28.51 -40.20
C PHE A 32 -7.94 28.77 -39.78
N PHE A 33 -7.02 27.90 -40.18
CA PHE A 33 -5.60 28.20 -40.09
C PHE A 33 -5.22 29.36 -40.99
N LYS A 34 -4.36 30.24 -40.52
CA LYS A 34 -3.79 31.36 -41.27
C LYS A 34 -2.30 31.17 -41.53
N LYS A 35 -1.60 30.55 -40.60
CA LYS A 35 -0.20 30.15 -40.74
C LYS A 35 0.05 28.90 -39.88
N ILE A 36 0.84 27.98 -40.39
CA ILE A 36 1.28 26.77 -39.70
C ILE A 36 2.76 26.53 -39.96
N ASN A 37 3.45 25.89 -39.05
CA ASN A 37 4.81 25.42 -39.28
C ASN A 37 4.82 24.01 -39.92
N PRO A 38 5.96 23.55 -40.46
CA PRO A 38 6.06 22.22 -41.08
C PRO A 38 5.67 21.04 -40.15
N ALA A 39 5.85 21.18 -38.86
CA ALA A 39 5.48 20.13 -37.89
C ALA A 39 3.98 19.81 -37.92
N VAL A 40 3.11 20.79 -38.20
CA VAL A 40 1.65 20.57 -38.31
C VAL A 40 1.32 19.66 -39.48
N SER A 41 1.78 20.04 -40.70
CA SER A 41 1.52 19.25 -41.91
C SER A 41 2.18 17.88 -41.88
N GLN A 42 3.39 17.77 -41.34
CA GLN A 42 4.08 16.49 -41.18
C GLN A 42 3.34 15.55 -40.23
N LEU A 43 2.88 16.03 -39.04
CA LEU A 43 2.17 15.22 -38.08
C LEU A 43 0.78 14.79 -38.59
N LEU A 44 0.02 15.74 -39.14
CA LEU A 44 -1.36 15.47 -39.58
C LEU A 44 -1.43 14.79 -40.95
N GLY A 45 -0.36 14.87 -41.77
CA GLY A 45 -0.27 14.23 -43.08
C GLY A 45 -1.07 14.93 -44.18
N TYR A 46 -1.64 16.11 -43.93
CA TYR A 46 -2.34 16.95 -44.92
C TYR A 46 -1.38 17.94 -45.56
N THR A 47 -1.67 18.36 -46.81
CA THR A 47 -0.95 19.47 -47.42
C THR A 47 -1.37 20.81 -46.80
N ASN A 48 -0.55 21.83 -46.97
CA ASN A 48 -0.91 23.17 -46.48
C ASN A 48 -2.21 23.70 -47.13
N GLU A 49 -2.42 23.42 -48.41
CA GLU A 49 -3.65 23.81 -49.13
C GLU A 49 -4.88 23.11 -48.51
N GLU A 50 -4.79 21.84 -48.17
CA GLU A 50 -5.86 21.09 -47.52
C GLU A 50 -6.16 21.66 -46.13
N LEU A 51 -5.11 21.97 -45.32
CA LEU A 51 -5.26 22.51 -43.96
C LEU A 51 -5.85 23.93 -43.95
N PHE A 52 -5.53 24.76 -44.95
CA PHE A 52 -6.08 26.13 -45.06
C PHE A 52 -7.47 26.19 -45.68
N SER A 53 -7.88 25.17 -46.45
CA SER A 53 -9.17 25.13 -47.14
C SER A 53 -10.35 24.69 -46.29
N LYS A 54 -10.11 24.04 -45.14
CA LYS A 54 -11.14 23.47 -44.27
C LYS A 54 -11.11 24.12 -42.89
N PRO A 55 -12.25 24.18 -42.19
CA PRO A 55 -12.27 24.57 -40.79
C PRO A 55 -11.41 23.63 -39.93
N ILE A 56 -10.72 24.18 -38.94
CA ILE A 56 -9.90 23.39 -37.99
C ILE A 56 -10.71 22.30 -37.33
N ASN A 57 -12.01 22.53 -37.12
CA ASN A 57 -12.91 21.56 -36.47
C ASN A 57 -13.06 20.26 -37.25
N ASP A 58 -12.85 20.28 -38.57
CA ASP A 58 -12.97 19.09 -39.43
C ASP A 58 -11.81 18.09 -39.22
N PHE A 59 -10.69 18.54 -38.66
CA PHE A 59 -9.55 17.71 -38.34
C PHE A 59 -9.63 17.14 -36.90
N ILE A 60 -10.62 17.57 -36.13
CA ILE A 60 -10.81 17.15 -34.73
C ILE A 60 -11.69 15.91 -34.70
N HIS A 61 -11.35 14.94 -33.80
CA HIS A 61 -12.16 13.75 -33.57
C HIS A 61 -13.61 14.14 -33.23
N ILE A 62 -14.58 13.41 -33.77
CA ILE A 62 -16.01 13.78 -33.70
C ILE A 62 -16.51 13.99 -32.25
N GLU A 63 -16.06 13.19 -31.34
CA GLU A 63 -16.46 13.32 -29.92
C GLU A 63 -15.91 14.57 -29.23
N ASP A 64 -14.79 15.14 -29.75
CA ASP A 64 -14.13 16.30 -29.16
C ASP A 64 -14.57 17.61 -29.76
N GLN A 65 -15.26 17.58 -30.93
CA GLN A 65 -15.63 18.78 -31.71
C GLN A 65 -16.50 19.76 -30.91
N ILE A 66 -17.53 19.26 -30.24
CA ILE A 66 -18.48 20.09 -29.45
C ILE A 66 -17.77 20.76 -28.29
N TYR A 67 -16.96 19.99 -27.57
CA TYR A 67 -16.23 20.50 -26.41
C TYR A 67 -15.17 21.50 -26.83
N THR A 68 -14.40 21.20 -27.88
CA THR A 68 -13.39 22.10 -28.44
C THR A 68 -14.01 23.43 -28.89
N SER A 69 -15.17 23.39 -29.56
CA SER A 69 -15.88 24.60 -29.99
C SER A 69 -16.31 25.48 -28.81
N LYS A 70 -16.81 24.87 -27.74
CA LYS A 70 -17.18 25.62 -26.52
C LYS A 70 -15.97 26.29 -25.87
N VAL A 71 -14.85 25.56 -25.73
CA VAL A 71 -13.62 26.11 -25.16
C VAL A 71 -13.01 27.19 -26.05
N ARG A 72 -13.04 27.03 -27.35
CA ARG A 72 -12.56 28.05 -28.32
C ARG A 72 -13.34 29.37 -28.18
N ASN A 73 -14.62 29.34 -27.82
CA ASN A 73 -15.41 30.55 -27.61
C ASN A 73 -14.87 31.41 -26.44
N GLU A 74 -14.13 30.86 -25.50
CA GLU A 74 -13.49 31.61 -24.42
C GLU A 74 -12.28 32.44 -24.93
N LEU A 75 -11.60 31.97 -26.00
CA LEU A 75 -10.55 32.74 -26.66
C LEU A 75 -11.11 34.05 -27.27
N TYR A 76 -12.34 34.02 -27.79
CA TYR A 76 -13.00 35.22 -28.31
C TYR A 76 -13.32 36.25 -27.22
N LYS A 77 -13.36 35.83 -25.96
CA LYS A 77 -13.53 36.70 -24.78
C LYS A 77 -12.19 37.11 -24.15
N ASN A 78 -11.10 37.01 -24.92
CA ASN A 78 -9.74 37.32 -24.49
C ASN A 78 -9.22 36.44 -23.31
N LYS A 79 -9.70 35.20 -23.17
CA LYS A 79 -9.21 34.26 -22.17
C LYS A 79 -8.23 33.28 -22.81
N PRO A 80 -6.98 33.18 -22.35
CA PRO A 80 -6.02 32.18 -22.82
C PRO A 80 -6.51 30.76 -22.55
N LEU A 81 -6.15 29.85 -23.46
CA LEU A 81 -6.36 28.41 -23.27
C LEU A 81 -5.02 27.76 -22.93
N LEU A 82 -4.94 27.11 -21.77
CA LEU A 82 -3.71 26.48 -21.28
C LEU A 82 -3.92 24.98 -21.10
N ASN A 83 -2.99 24.18 -21.65
CA ASN A 83 -2.99 22.71 -21.51
C ASN A 83 -4.32 22.05 -21.92
N PHE A 84 -4.95 22.54 -22.96
CA PHE A 84 -6.17 21.95 -23.49
C PHE A 84 -5.85 20.74 -24.36
N GLU A 85 -6.39 19.59 -24.02
CA GLU A 85 -6.12 18.34 -24.72
C GLU A 85 -7.31 17.92 -25.57
N ASN A 86 -7.05 17.55 -26.81
CA ASN A 86 -8.06 16.97 -27.72
C ASN A 86 -7.41 16.07 -28.77
N ARG A 87 -8.24 15.28 -29.41
CA ARG A 87 -7.85 14.35 -30.47
C ARG A 87 -8.01 14.97 -31.84
N TYR A 88 -6.99 14.82 -32.67
CA TYR A 88 -7.02 15.12 -34.07
C TYR A 88 -6.97 13.83 -34.89
N ILE A 89 -7.51 13.87 -36.10
CA ILE A 89 -7.49 12.76 -37.06
C ILE A 89 -6.52 13.12 -38.17
N THR A 90 -5.49 12.29 -38.36
CA THR A 90 -4.55 12.43 -39.46
C THR A 90 -5.20 12.06 -40.80
N LYS A 91 -4.55 12.38 -41.91
CA LYS A 91 -5.03 12.02 -43.28
C LYS A 91 -5.09 10.49 -43.49
N SER A 92 -4.25 9.73 -42.76
CA SER A 92 -4.29 8.26 -42.73
C SER A 92 -5.43 7.67 -41.87
N GLY A 93 -6.15 8.51 -41.11
CA GLY A 93 -7.19 8.09 -40.16
C GLY A 93 -6.69 7.77 -38.77
N GLU A 94 -5.42 7.97 -38.47
CA GLU A 94 -4.87 7.76 -37.13
C GLU A 94 -5.29 8.90 -36.19
N ILE A 95 -5.51 8.53 -34.91
CA ILE A 95 -5.83 9.49 -33.84
C ILE A 95 -4.55 9.95 -33.16
N VAL A 96 -4.34 11.27 -33.14
CA VAL A 96 -3.23 11.92 -32.42
C VAL A 96 -3.77 12.84 -31.33
N TRP A 97 -3.18 12.73 -30.14
CA TRP A 97 -3.50 13.59 -29.01
C TRP A 97 -2.62 14.83 -29.03
N LEU A 98 -3.24 15.98 -28.98
CA LEU A 98 -2.56 17.29 -28.96
C LEU A 98 -2.89 18.03 -27.66
N SER A 99 -1.88 18.59 -27.01
CA SER A 99 -2.04 19.48 -25.86
C SER A 99 -1.74 20.91 -26.30
N TRP A 100 -2.75 21.77 -26.26
CA TRP A 100 -2.74 23.13 -26.78
C TRP A 100 -2.53 24.18 -25.72
N THR A 101 -1.68 25.16 -26.04
CA THR A 101 -1.64 26.45 -25.38
C THR A 101 -1.96 27.51 -26.43
N SER A 102 -3.03 28.28 -26.22
CA SER A 102 -3.54 29.25 -27.22
C SER A 102 -3.75 30.62 -26.58
N MET A 103 -3.21 31.65 -27.25
CA MET A 103 -3.28 33.03 -26.82
C MET A 103 -4.08 33.85 -27.87
N PRO A 104 -5.17 34.50 -27.48
CA PRO A 104 -5.93 35.35 -28.38
C PRO A 104 -5.24 36.70 -28.60
N ALA A 105 -5.28 37.22 -29.82
CA ALA A 105 -4.98 38.57 -30.20
C ALA A 105 -6.27 39.19 -30.74
N THR A 106 -7.07 39.73 -29.85
CA THR A 106 -8.46 40.14 -30.14
C THR A 106 -8.55 41.29 -31.13
N GLU A 107 -7.60 42.22 -31.11
CA GLU A 107 -7.55 43.35 -32.06
C GLU A 107 -7.34 42.86 -33.50
N GLU A 108 -6.52 41.83 -33.70
CA GLU A 108 -6.21 41.23 -34.99
C GLU A 108 -7.21 40.14 -35.39
N LYS A 109 -8.10 39.72 -34.46
CA LYS A 109 -8.98 38.56 -34.60
C LYS A 109 -8.22 37.27 -34.92
N LEU A 110 -7.05 37.10 -34.30
CA LEU A 110 -6.16 35.95 -34.45
C LEU A 110 -5.98 35.21 -33.13
N VAL A 111 -5.58 33.95 -33.24
CA VAL A 111 -5.17 33.09 -32.12
C VAL A 111 -3.79 32.54 -32.45
N TYR A 112 -2.83 32.77 -31.59
CA TYR A 112 -1.50 32.17 -31.63
C TYR A 112 -1.50 30.91 -30.76
N ALA A 113 -1.21 29.76 -31.34
CA ALA A 113 -1.30 28.49 -30.63
C ALA A 113 -0.06 27.64 -30.83
N ILE A 114 0.30 26.97 -29.75
CA ILE A 114 1.35 25.94 -29.69
C ILE A 114 0.68 24.65 -29.27
N ALA A 115 0.96 23.54 -29.97
CA ALA A 115 0.55 22.22 -29.50
C ALA A 115 1.73 21.26 -29.40
N LYS A 116 1.65 20.39 -28.40
CA LYS A 116 2.55 19.26 -28.25
C LYS A 116 1.82 17.96 -28.59
N ASN A 117 2.50 17.09 -29.34
CA ASN A 117 2.01 15.76 -29.56
C ASN A 117 2.23 14.91 -28.29
N ILE A 118 1.14 14.59 -27.60
CA ILE A 118 1.13 13.81 -26.37
C ILE A 118 0.60 12.37 -26.59
N THR A 119 0.48 11.93 -27.85
CA THR A 119 -0.07 10.60 -28.19
C THR A 119 0.69 9.47 -27.50
N HIS A 120 2.03 9.54 -27.50
CA HIS A 120 2.86 8.55 -26.85
C HIS A 120 2.64 8.53 -25.32
N SER A 121 2.56 9.71 -24.70
CA SER A 121 2.29 9.83 -23.26
C SER A 121 0.92 9.26 -22.88
N LYS A 122 -0.11 9.51 -23.69
CA LYS A 122 -1.46 8.97 -23.48
C LYS A 122 -1.50 7.45 -23.63
N LYS A 123 -0.80 6.87 -24.61
CA LYS A 123 -0.69 5.41 -24.75
C LYS A 123 0.00 4.78 -23.52
N LEU A 124 1.10 5.36 -23.07
CA LEU A 124 1.79 4.86 -21.87
C LEU A 124 0.92 4.95 -20.61
N GLU A 125 0.15 6.04 -20.47
CA GLU A 125 -0.77 6.21 -19.34
C GLU A 125 -1.89 5.16 -19.38
N GLU A 126 -2.46 4.88 -20.53
CA GLU A 126 -3.49 3.86 -20.73
C GLU A 126 -2.95 2.46 -20.44
N GLU A 127 -1.77 2.10 -20.96
CA GLU A 127 -1.09 0.83 -20.68
C GLU A 127 -0.82 0.68 -19.17
N ARG A 128 -0.32 1.72 -18.52
CA ARG A 128 -0.08 1.72 -17.07
C ARG A 128 -1.36 1.47 -16.29
N ASN A 129 -2.44 2.15 -16.65
CA ASN A 129 -3.74 2.00 -15.98
C ASN A 129 -4.31 0.60 -16.17
N LEU A 130 -4.15 0.02 -17.37
CA LEU A 130 -4.54 -1.36 -17.66
C LEU A 130 -3.73 -2.36 -16.83
N LEU A 131 -2.42 -2.17 -16.72
CA LEU A 131 -1.54 -3.02 -15.90
C LEU A 131 -1.89 -2.92 -14.41
N LEU A 132 -2.15 -1.70 -13.90
CA LEU A 132 -2.58 -1.51 -12.52
C LEU A 132 -3.90 -2.22 -12.22
N THR A 133 -4.86 -2.14 -13.13
CA THR A 133 -6.16 -2.83 -13.01
C THR A 133 -5.97 -4.35 -13.01
N LYS A 134 -5.15 -4.89 -13.93
CA LYS A 134 -4.81 -6.32 -13.97
C LYS A 134 -4.12 -6.77 -12.68
N PHE A 135 -3.14 -5.99 -12.21
CA PHE A 135 -2.42 -6.30 -10.97
C PHE A 135 -3.35 -6.33 -9.76
N THR A 136 -4.24 -5.35 -9.64
CA THR A 136 -5.23 -5.30 -8.56
C THR A 136 -6.17 -6.51 -8.60
N ASN A 137 -6.65 -6.89 -9.78
CA ASN A 137 -7.53 -8.05 -9.95
C ASN A 137 -6.82 -9.37 -9.59
N ILE A 138 -5.58 -9.56 -10.04
CA ILE A 138 -4.77 -10.75 -9.71
C ILE A 138 -4.54 -10.82 -8.20
N ASN A 139 -4.18 -9.70 -7.55
CA ASN A 139 -3.94 -9.64 -6.12
C ASN A 139 -5.20 -10.02 -5.32
N ASN A 140 -6.36 -9.46 -5.71
CA ASN A 140 -7.64 -9.78 -5.09
C ASN A 140 -8.03 -11.26 -5.25
N ASN A 141 -7.77 -11.84 -6.44
CA ASN A 141 -8.02 -13.26 -6.68
C ASN A 141 -7.10 -14.15 -5.84
N LEU A 142 -5.81 -13.82 -5.74
CA LEU A 142 -4.86 -14.55 -4.89
C LEU A 142 -5.28 -14.50 -3.41
N LYS A 143 -5.70 -13.34 -2.91
CA LYS A 143 -6.23 -13.19 -1.55
C LYS A 143 -7.45 -14.08 -1.33
N LYS A 144 -8.42 -14.05 -2.24
CA LYS A 144 -9.63 -14.87 -2.17
C LYS A 144 -9.31 -16.37 -2.18
N LEU A 145 -8.42 -16.81 -3.06
CA LEU A 145 -8.00 -18.22 -3.13
C LEU A 145 -7.30 -18.66 -1.84
N SER A 146 -6.37 -17.84 -1.33
CA SER A 146 -5.65 -18.13 -0.08
C SER A 146 -6.61 -18.21 1.11
N TYR A 147 -7.57 -17.28 1.22
CA TYR A 147 -8.60 -17.29 2.26
C TYR A 147 -9.47 -18.56 2.17
N THR A 148 -9.98 -18.88 0.98
CA THR A 148 -10.84 -20.06 0.77
C THR A 148 -10.07 -21.35 1.07
N SER A 149 -8.83 -21.48 0.58
CA SER A 149 -7.99 -22.65 0.85
C SER A 149 -7.71 -22.83 2.34
N SER A 150 -7.42 -21.74 3.06
CA SER A 150 -7.17 -21.79 4.51
C SER A 150 -8.44 -22.16 5.29
N HIS A 151 -9.61 -21.64 4.86
CA HIS A 151 -10.89 -22.03 5.45
C HIS A 151 -11.19 -23.51 5.23
N ASP A 152 -10.99 -24.02 4.02
CA ASP A 152 -11.28 -25.40 3.67
C ASP A 152 -10.33 -26.40 4.37
N LEU A 153 -9.08 -25.99 4.63
CA LEU A 153 -8.12 -26.76 5.40
C LEU A 153 -8.40 -26.74 6.92
N ARG A 154 -9.05 -25.69 7.43
CA ARG A 154 -9.39 -25.59 8.87
C ARG A 154 -10.36 -26.67 9.31
N SER A 155 -11.33 -27.04 8.48
CA SER A 155 -12.33 -28.07 8.80
C SER A 155 -11.71 -29.44 9.05
N PRO A 156 -10.89 -30.03 8.16
CA PRO A 156 -10.25 -31.32 8.41
C PRO A 156 -9.27 -31.29 9.60
N VAL A 157 -8.56 -30.17 9.82
CA VAL A 157 -7.68 -30.03 10.97
C VAL A 157 -8.46 -30.02 12.30
N ASN A 158 -9.58 -29.29 12.36
CA ASN A 158 -10.44 -29.32 13.54
C ASN A 158 -11.07 -30.70 13.76
N ASN A 159 -11.41 -31.44 12.69
CA ASN A 159 -11.89 -32.82 12.81
C ASN A 159 -10.82 -33.75 13.41
N LEU A 160 -9.56 -33.63 12.98
CA LEU A 160 -8.45 -34.39 13.58
C LEU A 160 -8.29 -34.08 15.06
N LEU A 161 -8.31 -32.81 15.46
CA LEU A 161 -8.23 -32.43 16.87
C LEU A 161 -9.43 -32.96 17.67
N SER A 162 -10.63 -32.97 17.11
CA SER A 162 -11.80 -33.55 17.73
C SER A 162 -11.66 -35.07 17.91
N ILE A 163 -11.07 -35.80 16.96
CA ILE A 163 -10.77 -37.22 17.09
C ILE A 163 -9.78 -37.46 18.23
N PHE A 164 -8.69 -36.65 18.31
CA PHE A 164 -7.75 -36.76 19.43
C PHE A 164 -8.42 -36.51 20.81
N SER A 165 -9.37 -35.55 20.88
CA SER A 165 -10.08 -35.25 22.13
C SER A 165 -11.04 -36.36 22.56
N LEU A 166 -11.47 -37.21 21.64
CA LEU A 166 -12.33 -38.36 21.91
C LEU A 166 -11.52 -39.63 22.24
N LEU A 167 -10.21 -39.63 22.02
CA LEU A 167 -9.35 -40.76 22.26
C LEU A 167 -9.12 -40.93 23.75
N ASP A 168 -9.50 -42.10 24.28
CA ASP A 168 -9.25 -42.43 25.67
C ASP A 168 -7.83 -43.02 25.83
N VAL A 169 -6.86 -42.12 26.03
CA VAL A 169 -5.44 -42.44 26.14
C VAL A 169 -5.14 -43.37 27.34
N THR A 170 -6.06 -43.45 28.35
CA THR A 170 -5.88 -44.31 29.53
C THR A 170 -6.00 -45.80 29.20
N LYS A 171 -6.58 -46.13 28.06
CA LYS A 171 -6.74 -47.52 27.57
C LYS A 171 -5.57 -47.99 26.70
N ILE A 172 -4.58 -47.16 26.45
CA ILE A 172 -3.42 -47.50 25.65
C ILE A 172 -2.27 -47.84 26.57
N GLU A 173 -1.90 -49.13 26.61
CA GLU A 173 -0.85 -49.63 27.48
C GLU A 173 0.56 -49.46 26.88
N ASP A 174 0.65 -49.35 25.56
CA ASP A 174 1.91 -49.22 24.84
C ASP A 174 2.42 -47.78 24.87
N SER A 175 3.57 -47.57 25.51
CA SER A 175 4.17 -46.24 25.68
C SER A 175 4.66 -45.62 24.39
N GLU A 176 5.10 -46.41 23.41
CA GLU A 176 5.53 -45.91 22.08
C GLU A 176 4.33 -45.41 21.29
N THR A 177 3.20 -46.11 21.34
CA THR A 177 1.94 -45.66 20.72
C THR A 177 1.44 -44.35 21.35
N LEU A 178 1.54 -44.18 22.68
CA LEU A 178 1.17 -42.95 23.37
C LEU A 178 2.04 -41.77 22.88
N GLU A 179 3.34 -41.96 22.79
CA GLU A 179 4.27 -40.92 22.30
C GLU A 179 3.94 -40.51 20.86
N PHE A 180 3.63 -41.45 19.97
CA PHE A 180 3.21 -41.13 18.58
C PHE A 180 1.90 -40.35 18.55
N ILE A 181 0.92 -40.68 19.39
CA ILE A 181 -0.35 -39.96 19.46
C ILE A 181 -0.12 -38.52 19.95
N GLU A 182 0.69 -38.28 20.96
CA GLU A 182 1.05 -36.96 21.46
C GLU A 182 1.78 -36.14 20.38
N MET A 183 2.70 -36.77 19.64
CA MET A 183 3.39 -36.11 18.51
C MET A 183 2.42 -35.72 17.39
N LEU A 184 1.49 -36.61 17.03
CA LEU A 184 0.47 -36.30 15.99
C LEU A 184 -0.48 -35.18 16.43
N GLN A 185 -0.92 -35.19 17.70
CA GLN A 185 -1.75 -34.12 18.24
C GLN A 185 -1.01 -32.77 18.19
N SER A 186 0.23 -32.74 18.68
CA SER A 186 1.08 -31.54 18.65
C SER A 186 1.31 -31.03 17.24
N ALA A 187 1.57 -31.92 16.28
CA ALA A 187 1.72 -31.56 14.86
C ALA A 187 0.42 -30.96 14.28
N THR A 188 -0.73 -31.52 14.65
CA THR A 188 -2.05 -31.04 14.20
C THR A 188 -2.38 -29.66 14.80
N GLU A 189 -2.09 -29.42 16.07
CA GLU A 189 -2.22 -28.11 16.70
C GLU A 189 -1.30 -27.07 16.06
N THR A 190 -0.07 -27.44 15.75
CA THR A 190 0.89 -26.60 15.01
C THR A 190 0.39 -26.25 13.60
N LEU A 191 -0.24 -27.22 12.91
CA LEU A 191 -0.85 -26.99 11.60
C LEU A 191 -2.02 -26.00 11.69
N LYS A 192 -2.91 -26.17 12.70
CA LYS A 192 -4.02 -25.24 12.96
C LYS A 192 -3.52 -23.81 13.17
N GLN A 193 -2.51 -23.65 14.01
CA GLN A 193 -1.93 -22.34 14.31
C GLN A 193 -1.30 -21.70 13.07
N THR A 194 -0.67 -22.52 12.23
CA THR A 194 -0.10 -22.06 10.96
C THR A 194 -1.17 -21.55 10.01
N LEU A 195 -2.27 -22.28 9.85
CA LEU A 195 -3.39 -21.87 9.00
C LEU A 195 -4.02 -20.57 9.49
N ASN A 196 -4.21 -20.42 10.80
CA ASN A 196 -4.72 -19.18 11.38
C ASN A 196 -3.78 -18.01 11.10
N ASN A 197 -2.47 -18.17 11.28
CA ASN A 197 -1.48 -17.14 11.00
C ASN A 197 -1.49 -16.71 9.52
N TYR A 198 -1.68 -17.65 8.57
CA TYR A 198 -1.82 -17.30 7.15
C TYR A 198 -3.09 -16.49 6.86
N VAL A 199 -4.21 -16.84 7.48
CA VAL A 199 -5.46 -16.07 7.35
C VAL A 199 -5.27 -14.66 7.91
N ASP A 200 -4.62 -14.53 9.06
CA ASP A 200 -4.38 -13.23 9.70
C ASP A 200 -3.51 -12.34 8.80
N VAL A 201 -2.46 -12.88 8.17
CA VAL A 201 -1.64 -12.13 7.20
C VAL A 201 -2.48 -11.62 6.03
N LEU A 202 -3.41 -12.42 5.51
CA LEU A 202 -4.27 -12.06 4.38
C LEU A 202 -5.33 -11.01 4.72
N ILE A 203 -5.89 -11.08 5.93
CA ILE A 203 -6.88 -10.12 6.43
C ILE A 203 -6.24 -8.75 6.71
N LEU A 204 -4.98 -8.73 7.18
CA LEU A 204 -4.25 -7.51 7.51
C LEU A 204 -4.04 -6.57 6.32
N GLU A 205 -4.01 -7.08 5.10
CA GLU A 205 -3.88 -6.26 3.91
C GLU A 205 -5.17 -5.48 3.57
N ASP A 206 -6.28 -5.83 4.21
CA ASP A 206 -7.57 -5.16 4.00
C ASP A 206 -7.85 -4.16 5.13
N LYS A 207 -7.22 -2.98 5.02
CA LYS A 207 -7.32 -1.87 6.00
C LYS A 207 -8.75 -1.38 6.28
N SER A 208 -9.75 -1.87 5.53
CA SER A 208 -11.13 -1.40 5.61
C SER A 208 -11.97 -2.02 6.73
N ILE A 209 -11.47 -3.07 7.42
CA ILE A 209 -12.30 -3.92 8.30
C ILE A 209 -11.93 -3.81 9.79
N ALA A 210 -10.79 -3.23 10.16
CA ALA A 210 -10.38 -3.16 11.56
C ALA A 210 -11.22 -2.11 12.33
N GLN A 211 -12.25 -2.56 13.02
CA GLN A 211 -12.98 -1.71 13.98
C GLN A 211 -12.07 -1.37 15.15
N ILE A 212 -11.89 -0.08 15.40
CA ILE A 212 -11.18 0.43 16.58
C ILE A 212 -12.21 0.63 17.69
N GLU A 213 -11.92 0.06 18.85
CA GLU A 213 -12.74 0.18 20.07
C GLU A 213 -11.87 0.47 21.30
N GLU A 214 -12.45 0.97 22.37
CA GLU A 214 -11.78 1.12 23.65
C GLU A 214 -11.69 -0.27 24.32
N ILE A 215 -10.46 -0.74 24.56
CA ILE A 215 -10.18 -2.09 25.06
C ILE A 215 -9.51 -2.00 26.41
N ASP A 216 -10.03 -2.74 27.39
CA ASP A 216 -9.38 -3.01 28.66
C ASP A 216 -8.20 -3.99 28.44
N LEU A 217 -6.97 -3.51 28.71
CA LEU A 217 -5.73 -4.25 28.50
C LEU A 217 -5.68 -5.54 29.36
N LYS A 218 -6.15 -5.45 30.60
CA LYS A 218 -6.15 -6.57 31.53
C LYS A 218 -7.12 -7.66 31.10
N GLN A 219 -8.31 -7.28 30.62
CA GLN A 219 -9.28 -8.23 30.11
C GLN A 219 -8.78 -8.94 28.86
N ALA A 220 -8.23 -8.20 27.89
CA ALA A 220 -7.69 -8.79 26.66
C ALA A 220 -6.52 -9.75 26.95
N LEU A 221 -5.59 -9.34 27.82
CA LEU A 221 -4.47 -10.18 28.21
C LEU A 221 -4.92 -11.46 28.95
N ASN A 222 -5.88 -11.35 29.86
CA ASN A 222 -6.41 -12.52 30.60
C ASN A 222 -7.06 -13.53 29.64
N THR A 223 -7.78 -13.10 28.60
CA THR A 223 -8.33 -13.99 27.57
C THR A 223 -7.22 -14.84 26.94
N VAL A 224 -6.10 -14.21 26.59
CA VAL A 224 -4.95 -14.89 25.98
C VAL A 224 -4.27 -15.83 26.99
N ILE A 225 -4.01 -15.38 28.23
CA ILE A 225 -3.41 -16.21 29.30
C ILE A 225 -4.24 -17.47 29.53
N HIS A 226 -5.57 -17.36 29.58
CA HIS A 226 -6.44 -18.52 29.72
C HIS A 226 -6.30 -19.50 28.54
N SER A 227 -6.15 -19.01 27.32
CA SER A 227 -6.02 -19.85 26.11
C SER A 227 -4.71 -20.66 26.10
N ILE A 228 -3.64 -20.14 26.71
CA ILE A 228 -2.30 -20.79 26.77
C ILE A 228 -1.92 -21.25 28.17
N ASN A 229 -2.88 -21.40 29.08
CA ASN A 229 -2.60 -21.72 30.50
C ASN A 229 -1.77 -23.01 30.69
N SER A 230 -2.05 -24.04 29.89
CA SER A 230 -1.27 -25.28 29.92
C SER A 230 0.20 -25.07 29.54
N LEU A 231 0.48 -24.19 28.57
CA LEU A 231 1.83 -23.85 28.15
C LEU A 231 2.58 -23.08 29.26
N ILE A 232 1.90 -22.10 29.90
CA ILE A 232 2.44 -21.33 31.03
C ILE A 232 2.80 -22.25 32.20
N GLN A 233 1.91 -23.17 32.57
CA GLN A 233 2.14 -24.10 33.64
C GLN A 233 3.29 -25.09 33.33
N LYS A 234 3.32 -25.68 32.14
CA LYS A 234 4.40 -26.61 31.72
C LYS A 234 5.78 -25.94 31.71
N SER A 235 5.84 -24.66 31.37
CA SER A 235 7.10 -23.90 31.32
C SER A 235 7.50 -23.27 32.66
N ASN A 236 6.65 -23.33 33.68
CA ASN A 236 6.79 -22.58 34.94
C ASN A 236 7.01 -21.09 34.72
N ALA A 237 6.36 -20.51 33.71
CA ALA A 237 6.51 -19.09 33.38
C ALA A 237 5.82 -18.20 34.42
N LEU A 238 6.51 -17.12 34.83
CA LEU A 238 5.99 -16.08 35.70
C LEU A 238 5.58 -14.87 34.85
N VAL A 239 4.31 -14.47 34.94
CA VAL A 239 3.78 -13.33 34.21
C VAL A 239 3.45 -12.20 35.17
N ASN A 240 4.21 -11.11 35.13
CA ASN A 240 4.01 -9.90 35.92
C ASN A 240 3.25 -8.85 35.09
N ILE A 241 2.16 -8.32 35.64
CA ILE A 241 1.27 -7.40 34.92
C ILE A 241 1.13 -6.08 35.71
N ASP A 242 1.43 -4.96 35.07
CA ASP A 242 1.22 -3.62 35.65
C ASP A 242 0.58 -2.68 34.60
N PHE A 243 -0.73 -2.49 34.69
CA PHE A 243 -1.48 -1.53 33.86
C PHE A 243 -1.99 -0.33 34.68
N SER A 244 -1.34 -0.02 35.80
CA SER A 244 -1.75 1.06 36.69
C SER A 244 -1.69 2.47 36.06
N GLN A 245 -0.81 2.68 35.07
CA GLN A 245 -0.66 3.99 34.39
C GLN A 245 -1.55 4.13 33.14
N LEU A 246 -2.02 3.03 32.55
CA LEU A 246 -2.90 3.02 31.40
C LEU A 246 -3.69 1.71 31.37
N GLU A 247 -4.97 1.78 31.71
CA GLU A 247 -5.83 0.57 31.81
C GLU A 247 -6.45 0.20 30.45
N LYS A 248 -6.69 1.20 29.59
CA LYS A 248 -7.41 1.04 28.34
C LYS A 248 -6.69 1.67 27.17
N VAL A 249 -6.89 1.11 25.96
CA VAL A 249 -6.35 1.66 24.69
C VAL A 249 -7.40 1.62 23.59
N ASN A 250 -7.34 2.58 22.66
CA ASN A 250 -8.13 2.55 21.45
C ASN A 250 -7.40 1.75 20.37
N PHE A 251 -7.86 0.52 20.14
CA PHE A 251 -7.23 -0.42 19.21
C PHE A 251 -8.25 -1.44 18.65
N ASN A 252 -7.81 -2.40 17.86
CA ASN A 252 -8.63 -3.54 17.45
C ASN A 252 -8.39 -4.71 18.42
N ARG A 253 -9.47 -5.29 18.98
CA ARG A 253 -9.39 -6.35 19.99
C ARG A 253 -8.66 -7.59 19.48
N SER A 254 -9.02 -8.10 18.32
CA SER A 254 -8.40 -9.29 17.74
C SER A 254 -6.91 -9.09 17.46
N TYR A 255 -6.51 -7.87 17.04
CA TYR A 255 -5.10 -7.54 16.84
C TYR A 255 -4.34 -7.49 18.16
N LEU A 256 -4.92 -6.89 19.20
CA LEU A 256 -4.29 -6.83 20.51
C LEU A 256 -4.10 -8.22 21.14
N GLU A 257 -5.13 -9.07 21.05
CA GLU A 257 -5.05 -10.47 21.51
C GLU A 257 -4.01 -11.27 20.71
N SER A 258 -3.92 -11.08 19.40
CA SER A 258 -2.88 -11.67 18.54
C SER A 258 -1.47 -11.20 18.94
N ILE A 259 -1.29 -9.91 19.25
CA ILE A 259 -0.01 -9.36 19.73
C ILE A 259 0.39 -10.04 21.05
N PHE A 260 -0.50 -10.09 22.03
CA PHE A 260 -0.23 -10.75 23.30
C PHE A 260 0.11 -12.23 23.12
N LEU A 261 -0.65 -12.95 22.30
CA LEU A 261 -0.42 -14.37 22.04
C LEU A 261 0.97 -14.61 21.44
N ASN A 262 1.33 -13.85 20.40
CA ASN A 262 2.62 -13.99 19.74
C ASN A 262 3.80 -13.65 20.67
N LEU A 263 3.71 -12.58 21.45
CA LEU A 263 4.78 -12.18 22.36
C LEU A 263 4.91 -13.15 23.53
N LEU A 264 3.82 -13.57 24.17
CA LEU A 264 3.83 -14.55 25.27
C LEU A 264 4.41 -15.91 24.82
N THR A 265 3.93 -16.43 23.70
CA THR A 265 4.42 -17.72 23.19
C THR A 265 5.89 -17.65 22.77
N ASN A 266 6.35 -16.51 22.21
CA ASN A 266 7.76 -16.31 21.90
C ASN A 266 8.62 -16.29 23.18
N SER A 267 8.22 -15.56 24.22
CA SER A 267 8.97 -15.50 25.48
C SER A 267 9.11 -16.86 26.17
N ILE A 268 8.09 -17.70 26.08
CA ILE A 268 8.16 -19.07 26.59
C ILE A 268 9.07 -19.94 25.72
N LYS A 269 8.92 -19.85 24.40
CA LYS A 269 9.65 -20.65 23.43
C LYS A 269 11.16 -20.36 23.42
N TYR A 270 11.52 -19.10 23.60
CA TYR A 270 12.92 -18.62 23.56
C TYR A 270 13.50 -18.34 24.95
N ALA A 271 12.97 -19.01 25.96
CA ALA A 271 13.54 -18.98 27.31
C ALA A 271 14.95 -19.59 27.36
N ILE A 272 15.78 -19.11 28.27
CA ILE A 272 17.10 -19.68 28.52
C ILE A 272 16.92 -21.10 29.08
N PRO A 273 17.58 -22.13 28.50
CA PRO A 273 17.48 -23.50 28.98
C PRO A 273 17.79 -23.62 30.49
N GLY A 274 16.90 -24.27 31.25
CA GLY A 274 17.02 -24.41 32.69
C GLY A 274 16.57 -23.20 33.52
N CYS A 275 16.13 -22.09 32.91
CA CYS A 275 15.58 -20.96 33.62
C CYS A 275 14.07 -20.82 33.36
N SER A 276 13.32 -20.52 34.42
CA SER A 276 11.89 -20.20 34.26
C SER A 276 11.73 -18.87 33.49
N PRO A 277 10.85 -18.82 32.48
CA PRO A 277 10.54 -17.55 31.78
C PRO A 277 9.92 -16.55 32.75
N ILE A 278 10.46 -15.34 32.79
CA ILE A 278 9.90 -14.20 33.53
C ILE A 278 9.47 -13.18 32.51
N ILE A 279 8.16 -12.90 32.42
CA ILE A 279 7.56 -12.02 31.45
C ILE A 279 6.92 -10.85 32.19
N SER A 280 7.32 -9.63 31.87
CA SER A 280 6.77 -8.41 32.48
C SER A 280 6.04 -7.60 31.42
N ILE A 281 4.78 -7.26 31.68
CA ILE A 281 3.91 -6.52 30.77
C ILE A 281 3.41 -5.30 31.53
N SER A 282 3.77 -4.12 31.04
CA SER A 282 3.34 -2.86 31.63
C SER A 282 2.84 -1.88 30.59
N SER A 283 2.02 -0.95 31.01
CA SER A 283 1.52 0.12 30.18
C SER A 283 1.86 1.47 30.78
N LYS A 284 2.10 2.46 29.94
CA LYS A 284 2.36 3.84 30.37
C LYS A 284 1.92 4.86 29.31
N LYS A 285 1.80 6.10 29.72
CA LYS A 285 1.54 7.23 28.81
C LYS A 285 2.73 8.18 28.82
N ILE A 286 3.42 8.33 27.69
CA ILE A 286 4.57 9.23 27.53
C ILE A 286 4.26 10.26 26.44
N ASP A 287 4.38 11.54 26.76
CA ASP A 287 4.15 12.66 25.84
C ASP A 287 2.79 12.60 25.10
N GLY A 288 1.78 12.07 25.78
CA GLY A 288 0.43 11.86 25.22
C GLY A 288 0.32 10.69 24.26
N VAL A 289 1.32 9.81 24.20
CA VAL A 289 1.29 8.55 23.45
C VAL A 289 1.11 7.39 24.42
N ASP A 290 0.11 6.58 24.17
CA ASP A 290 -0.15 5.35 24.91
C ASP A 290 0.86 4.28 24.50
N GLN A 291 1.53 3.67 25.48
CA GLN A 291 2.56 2.66 25.23
C GLN A 291 2.30 1.39 26.05
N LEU A 292 2.55 0.24 25.41
CA LEU A 292 2.62 -1.08 26.02
C LEU A 292 4.06 -1.56 25.95
N ILE A 293 4.62 -2.00 27.10
CA ILE A 293 5.97 -2.52 27.22
C ILE A 293 5.86 -3.98 27.57
N PHE A 294 6.52 -4.82 26.80
CA PHE A 294 6.55 -6.26 26.97
C PHE A 294 8.01 -6.71 27.06
N SER A 295 8.43 -7.27 28.19
CA SER A 295 9.81 -7.64 28.44
C SER A 295 9.90 -9.09 28.92
N ASP A 296 10.94 -9.81 28.47
CA ASP A 296 11.26 -11.17 28.90
C ASP A 296 12.75 -11.32 29.30
N ASN A 297 13.06 -12.40 30.02
CA ASN A 297 14.42 -12.80 30.39
C ASN A 297 14.98 -13.92 29.49
N GLY A 298 14.54 -14.00 28.22
CA GLY A 298 14.91 -15.05 27.28
C GLY A 298 16.33 -14.92 26.72
N ILE A 299 16.64 -15.73 25.69
CA ILE A 299 17.96 -15.75 25.04
C ILE A 299 18.35 -14.46 24.34
N GLY A 300 17.38 -13.57 24.06
CA GLY A 300 17.59 -12.30 23.37
C GLY A 300 18.16 -12.46 21.95
N PHE A 301 18.52 -11.29 21.35
CA PHE A 301 19.05 -11.19 19.99
C PHE A 301 20.32 -10.33 19.96
N ASP A 302 21.21 -10.60 19.00
CA ASP A 302 22.21 -9.61 18.59
C ASP A 302 21.57 -8.56 17.67
N MET A 303 21.26 -7.40 18.24
CA MET A 303 20.58 -6.32 17.51
C MET A 303 21.37 -5.78 16.32
N ASN A 304 22.71 -5.93 16.28
CA ASN A 304 23.51 -5.51 15.13
C ASN A 304 23.24 -6.38 13.89
N LEU A 305 22.86 -7.63 14.09
CA LEU A 305 22.59 -8.59 13.01
C LEU A 305 21.13 -8.59 12.55
N VAL A 306 20.19 -8.23 13.42
CA VAL A 306 18.75 -8.48 13.19
C VAL A 306 17.89 -7.22 13.09
N LYS A 307 18.40 -6.02 13.48
CA LYS A 307 17.62 -4.79 13.63
C LYS A 307 16.68 -4.50 12.44
N ASP A 308 17.18 -4.62 11.22
CA ASP A 308 16.41 -4.29 10.01
C ASP A 308 15.55 -5.46 9.49
N LYS A 309 15.69 -6.65 10.07
CA LYS A 309 15.07 -7.88 9.57
C LYS A 309 14.10 -8.52 10.55
N ILE A 310 14.11 -8.09 11.82
CA ILE A 310 13.39 -8.78 12.91
C ILE A 310 11.87 -8.85 12.67
N PHE A 311 11.31 -7.88 11.98
CA PHE A 311 9.90 -7.82 11.59
C PHE A 311 9.63 -8.29 10.15
N GLY A 312 10.64 -8.86 9.47
CA GLY A 312 10.48 -9.39 8.12
C GLY A 312 9.73 -10.73 8.10
N LEU A 313 9.01 -10.99 7.03
CA LEU A 313 8.31 -12.26 6.82
C LEU A 313 9.32 -13.40 6.64
N HIS A 314 9.07 -14.56 7.30
CA HIS A 314 9.92 -15.76 7.28
C HIS A 314 11.36 -15.56 7.80
N GLN A 315 11.61 -14.54 8.62
CA GLN A 315 12.92 -14.35 9.23
C GLN A 315 13.07 -15.26 10.48
N LYS A 316 14.17 -16.01 10.51
CA LYS A 316 14.54 -16.90 11.62
C LYS A 316 15.86 -16.45 12.20
N PHE A 317 15.91 -16.18 13.50
CA PHE A 317 17.12 -15.70 14.19
C PHE A 317 17.65 -16.69 15.22
N SER A 318 17.05 -17.87 15.31
CA SER A 318 17.49 -18.97 16.15
C SER A 318 17.42 -20.31 15.40
N ASN A 319 18.27 -21.26 15.80
CA ASN A 319 18.32 -22.62 15.23
C ASN A 319 17.15 -23.52 15.70
N HIS A 320 16.14 -22.97 16.35
CA HIS A 320 14.95 -23.76 16.72
C HIS A 320 14.17 -24.15 15.47
N ILE A 321 14.02 -25.45 15.24
CA ILE A 321 13.43 -26.09 14.06
C ILE A 321 11.99 -25.61 13.81
N ASP A 322 11.25 -25.23 14.87
CA ASP A 322 9.83 -24.85 14.79
C ASP A 322 9.53 -23.36 14.58
N SER A 323 10.54 -22.52 14.34
CA SER A 323 10.30 -21.09 14.12
C SER A 323 9.96 -20.81 12.66
N LYS A 324 8.72 -20.36 12.37
CA LYS A 324 8.27 -20.01 11.00
C LYS A 324 8.55 -18.56 10.61
N GLY A 325 8.98 -17.71 11.56
CA GLY A 325 9.31 -16.30 11.31
C GLY A 325 8.10 -15.44 10.91
N ILE A 326 6.89 -15.79 11.33
CA ILE A 326 5.64 -15.08 11.00
C ILE A 326 5.15 -14.25 12.18
N GLY A 327 5.37 -14.66 13.43
CA GLY A 327 4.77 -14.04 14.61
C GLY A 327 5.13 -12.56 14.80
N LEU A 328 6.43 -12.19 14.73
CA LEU A 328 6.86 -10.80 14.87
C LEU A 328 6.47 -9.95 13.66
N TYR A 329 6.40 -10.54 12.48
CA TYR A 329 5.84 -9.87 11.30
C TYR A 329 4.36 -9.49 11.51
N LEU A 330 3.54 -10.40 12.06
CA LEU A 330 2.15 -10.13 12.42
C LEU A 330 2.04 -9.04 13.47
N VAL A 331 2.83 -9.10 14.53
CA VAL A 331 2.86 -8.07 15.57
C VAL A 331 3.13 -6.69 14.97
N ASN A 332 4.16 -6.57 14.15
CA ASN A 332 4.49 -5.31 13.48
C ASN A 332 3.35 -4.82 12.57
N ASN A 333 2.77 -5.71 11.77
CA ASN A 333 1.68 -5.34 10.85
C ASN A 333 0.41 -4.91 11.58
N HIS A 334 -0.01 -5.60 12.65
CA HIS A 334 -1.16 -5.23 13.47
C HIS A 334 -1.00 -3.81 14.03
N ILE A 335 0.20 -3.48 14.49
CA ILE A 335 0.50 -2.18 15.09
C ILE A 335 0.56 -1.08 14.01
N THR A 336 1.33 -1.30 12.94
CA THR A 336 1.56 -0.29 11.90
C THR A 336 0.35 -0.05 11.01
N SER A 337 -0.52 -1.06 10.80
CA SER A 337 -1.77 -0.90 10.03
C SER A 337 -2.73 0.08 10.67
N LEU A 338 -2.69 0.23 12.00
CA LEU A 338 -3.50 1.18 12.78
C LEU A 338 -2.72 2.47 13.13
N GLY A 339 -1.54 2.68 12.53
CA GLY A 339 -0.74 3.89 12.67
C GLY A 339 0.10 3.94 13.94
N GLY A 340 0.27 2.81 14.65
CA GLY A 340 1.20 2.67 15.76
C GLY A 340 2.64 2.38 15.32
N LYS A 341 3.54 2.23 16.28
CA LYS A 341 4.96 1.90 16.09
C LYS A 341 5.39 0.84 17.09
N ILE A 342 6.25 -0.08 16.67
CA ILE A 342 6.92 -1.04 17.56
C ILE A 342 8.44 -0.84 17.50
N GLU A 343 9.06 -0.87 18.65
CA GLU A 343 10.50 -0.84 18.82
C GLU A 343 10.92 -2.05 19.65
N VAL A 344 12.14 -2.51 19.47
CA VAL A 344 12.70 -3.66 20.15
C VAL A 344 14.09 -3.34 20.66
N GLU A 345 14.34 -3.72 21.90
CA GLU A 345 15.63 -3.68 22.55
C GLU A 345 15.95 -5.09 23.05
N SER A 346 17.12 -5.61 22.71
CA SER A 346 17.50 -6.97 23.10
C SER A 346 18.99 -7.12 23.21
N LYS A 347 19.41 -8.02 24.08
CA LYS A 347 20.79 -8.41 24.24
C LYS A 347 20.87 -9.91 24.52
N ILE A 348 21.88 -10.55 23.94
CA ILE A 348 22.08 -12.00 24.08
C ILE A 348 22.19 -12.39 25.55
N ASN A 349 21.37 -13.37 25.96
CA ASN A 349 21.24 -13.90 27.33
C ASN A 349 20.77 -12.89 28.41
N GLU A 350 20.26 -11.73 28.00
CA GLU A 350 19.68 -10.75 28.92
C GLU A 350 18.16 -10.52 28.66
N GLY A 351 17.65 -11.10 27.55
CA GLY A 351 16.23 -11.03 27.21
C GLY A 351 15.90 -10.01 26.13
N THR A 352 14.60 -9.76 25.96
CA THR A 352 14.07 -8.85 24.92
C THR A 352 13.00 -7.95 25.52
N THR A 353 12.98 -6.69 25.08
CA THR A 353 11.94 -5.72 25.41
C THR A 353 11.33 -5.17 24.11
N PHE A 354 10.02 -5.31 23.96
CA PHE A 354 9.23 -4.69 22.90
C PHE A 354 8.51 -3.47 23.47
N ILE A 355 8.60 -2.34 22.79
CA ILE A 355 7.90 -1.10 23.12
C ILE A 355 6.91 -0.80 22.00
N ILE A 356 5.63 -0.93 22.29
CA ILE A 356 4.54 -0.72 21.36
C ILE A 356 3.94 0.64 21.67
N SER A 357 4.01 1.57 20.73
CA SER A 357 3.38 2.89 20.80
C SER A 357 2.13 2.90 19.94
N PHE A 358 0.97 3.12 20.55
CA PHE A 358 -0.29 3.26 19.84
C PHE A 358 -0.38 4.61 19.14
N LYS A 359 -1.25 4.72 18.14
CA LYS A 359 -1.45 5.99 17.42
C LYS A 359 -1.89 7.08 18.40
N LYS A 360 -1.21 8.23 18.37
CA LYS A 360 -1.62 9.41 19.16
C LYS A 360 -3.01 9.86 18.70
N GLU A 361 -3.96 9.98 19.60
CA GLU A 361 -5.24 10.60 19.30
C GLU A 361 -5.02 12.05 18.89
N SER A 362 -5.38 12.42 17.67
CA SER A 362 -5.51 13.82 17.29
C SER A 362 -6.74 14.37 18.04
N ILE A 363 -6.52 15.21 19.03
CA ILE A 363 -7.57 16.03 19.64
C ILE A 363 -8.18 16.82 18.48
N ALA A 364 -9.38 16.46 18.04
CA ALA A 364 -10.14 17.27 17.10
C ALA A 364 -10.34 18.65 17.78
N PRO A 365 -10.08 19.77 17.10
CA PRO A 365 -10.38 21.07 17.67
C PRO A 365 -11.89 21.11 17.96
N GLN A 366 -12.25 21.28 19.23
CA GLN A 366 -13.61 21.61 19.61
C GLN A 366 -13.95 22.93 18.89
N HIS A 367 -14.86 22.87 17.93
CA HIS A 367 -15.48 24.07 17.38
C HIS A 367 -16.23 24.76 18.50
N ILE A 368 -15.66 25.89 18.94
CA ILE A 368 -16.32 26.90 19.77
C ILE A 368 -17.25 27.75 18.89
#